data_57514ae46c30fc6d087c86b386eb8fb7
#
_entry.id   57514ae46c30fc6d087c86b386eb8fb7
#
_cell.length_a   1.000
_cell.length_b   1.000
_cell.length_c   1.000
_cell.angle_alpha   90.00
_cell.angle_beta   90.00
_cell.angle_gamma   90.00
#
_symmetry.space_group_name_H-M   'P 1'
#
loop_
_entity.id
_entity.type
_entity.pdbx_description
1 polymer ?
#
loop_
_entity_poly.entity_id
_entity_poly.type
_entity_poly.pdbx_seq_one_letter_code
_entity_poly.pdbx_strand_id
1 'polypeptide(L)'
;AGLDLGDNVEAYSFGNYADTFGEYSFFLRAPGKSGALTPIPLDPTDPSKGNFSWGDTYPLGFTPRLEGHGTDFSSVVGIKGENLAGYGVDYDFSTSYGSNYLHYYLKNSLNLSWGPYSPHNFVIGDLQQEETNINADFTYSLSQSMNLAFGTEWREEAYTMYAGQKEAWMGGPWATVHLLIDP
;
A
#
# COMPACT_ATOMS: atom_id res chain seq x y z
N ALA A 1 12.30 17.74 -17.97
CA ALA A 1 13.23 18.09 -19.06
C ALA A 1 12.41 18.29 -20.34
N GLY A 2 12.81 19.26 -21.17
CA GLY A 2 12.27 19.51 -22.50
C GLY A 2 13.41 19.53 -23.51
N LEU A 3 13.17 19.05 -24.70
CA LEU A 3 14.08 19.06 -25.83
C LEU A 3 13.35 19.58 -27.06
N ASP A 4 13.76 20.73 -27.54
CA ASP A 4 13.28 21.29 -28.83
C ASP A 4 13.86 20.45 -29.99
N LEU A 5 12.97 19.91 -30.80
CA LEU A 5 13.31 19.10 -31.96
C LEU A 5 13.27 19.90 -33.30
N GLY A 6 12.93 21.20 -33.23
CA GLY A 6 12.68 22.06 -34.38
C GLY A 6 11.25 21.93 -34.89
N ASP A 7 10.89 22.81 -35.85
CA ASP A 7 9.58 22.82 -36.51
C ASP A 7 8.37 22.83 -35.54
N ASN A 8 8.50 23.55 -34.41
CA ASN A 8 7.50 23.63 -33.35
C ASN A 8 7.17 22.26 -32.68
N VAL A 9 8.15 21.37 -32.60
CA VAL A 9 8.02 20.06 -31.96
C VAL A 9 8.94 20.00 -30.73
N GLU A 10 8.38 19.62 -29.60
CA GLU A 10 9.10 19.45 -28.33
C GLU A 10 8.90 18.04 -27.78
N ALA A 11 9.99 17.36 -27.46
CA ALA A 11 9.96 16.17 -26.62
C ALA A 11 10.13 16.59 -25.15
N TYR A 12 9.35 15.97 -24.24
CA TYR A 12 9.45 16.28 -22.83
C TYR A 12 9.44 15.03 -21.95
N SER A 13 10.00 15.15 -20.77
CA SER A 13 9.91 14.14 -19.73
C SER A 13 9.95 14.79 -18.34
N PHE A 14 9.20 14.20 -17.43
CA PHE A 14 9.28 14.51 -16.01
C PHE A 14 8.91 13.29 -15.19
N GLY A 15 9.24 13.31 -13.92
CA GLY A 15 8.95 12.22 -13.01
C GLY A 15 9.08 12.67 -11.56
N ASN A 16 8.60 11.82 -10.67
CA ASN A 16 8.66 12.01 -9.25
C ASN A 16 9.09 10.71 -8.57
N TYR A 17 9.82 10.84 -7.49
CA TYR A 17 10.13 9.77 -6.55
C TYR A 17 9.93 10.28 -5.14
N ALA A 18 9.20 9.53 -4.31
CA ALA A 18 9.05 9.83 -2.90
C ALA A 18 9.20 8.56 -2.08
N ASP A 19 9.88 8.70 -0.94
CA ASP A 19 9.98 7.68 0.09
C ASP A 19 9.33 8.24 1.36
N THR A 20 8.43 7.50 1.95
CA THR A 20 7.62 7.93 3.09
C THR A 20 7.64 6.89 4.19
N PHE A 21 7.66 7.38 5.42
CA PHE A 21 7.54 6.56 6.61
C PHE A 21 6.48 7.13 7.55
N GLY A 22 5.65 6.27 8.08
CA GLY A 22 4.70 6.61 9.11
C GLY A 22 4.61 5.54 10.18
N GLU A 23 4.49 5.96 11.45
CA GLU A 23 4.19 5.07 12.56
C GLU A 23 2.90 5.53 13.26
N TYR A 24 1.98 4.59 13.49
CA TYR A 24 0.70 4.82 14.14
C TYR A 24 0.56 3.91 15.35
N SER A 25 0.16 4.48 16.50
CA SER A 25 -0.17 3.71 17.69
C SER A 25 -1.63 3.31 17.69
N PHE A 26 -1.89 2.04 17.99
CA PHE A 26 -3.23 1.57 18.33
C PHE A 26 -3.57 1.93 19.79
N PHE A 27 -4.77 1.55 20.24
CA PHE A 27 -5.15 1.70 21.63
C PHE A 27 -4.45 0.67 22.53
N LEU A 28 -4.28 1.04 23.80
CA LEU A 28 -3.67 0.19 24.83
C LEU A 28 -4.49 -1.09 25.05
N ARG A 29 -3.85 -2.23 24.98
CA ARG A 29 -4.36 -3.53 25.41
C ARG A 29 -4.18 -3.64 26.93
N ALA A 30 -5.12 -3.03 27.69
CA ALA A 30 -5.02 -2.97 29.14
C ALA A 30 -5.32 -4.31 29.80
N PRO A 31 -4.67 -4.61 30.95
CA PRO A 31 -4.99 -5.78 31.77
C PRO A 31 -6.47 -5.80 32.18
N GLY A 32 -7.11 -6.97 32.11
CA GLY A 32 -8.52 -7.16 32.47
C GLY A 32 -9.54 -6.54 31.53
N LYS A 33 -9.09 -5.87 30.44
CA LYS A 33 -9.96 -5.30 29.41
C LYS A 33 -9.67 -5.85 28.02
N SER A 34 -8.63 -6.64 27.87
CA SER A 34 -8.24 -7.26 26.61
C SER A 34 -8.07 -8.76 26.83
N GLY A 35 -8.78 -9.56 26.05
CA GLY A 35 -8.63 -11.01 26.02
C GLY A 35 -7.18 -11.47 25.76
N ALA A 36 -6.37 -10.59 25.19
CA ALA A 36 -4.95 -10.83 24.93
C ALA A 36 -4.14 -11.21 26.17
N LEU A 37 -4.56 -10.78 27.35
CA LEU A 37 -3.85 -11.02 28.62
C LEU A 37 -4.53 -12.07 29.50
N THR A 38 -5.63 -12.67 29.02
CA THR A 38 -6.32 -13.76 29.72
C THR A 38 -5.47 -15.04 29.68
N PRO A 39 -5.32 -15.76 30.82
CA PRO A 39 -4.62 -17.03 30.84
C PRO A 39 -5.23 -18.06 29.90
N ILE A 40 -4.38 -18.77 29.16
CA ILE A 40 -4.76 -19.85 28.25
C ILE A 40 -4.02 -21.14 28.63
N PRO A 41 -4.48 -22.33 28.27
CA PRO A 41 -3.72 -23.56 28.47
C PRO A 41 -2.32 -23.47 27.85
N LEU A 42 -1.31 -23.93 28.59
CA LEU A 42 0.07 -23.99 28.09
C LEU A 42 0.20 -24.97 26.90
N ASP A 43 -0.64 -26.01 26.90
CA ASP A 43 -0.80 -26.95 25.79
C ASP A 43 -2.27 -26.95 25.35
N PRO A 44 -2.61 -26.59 24.08
CA PRO A 44 -3.99 -26.51 23.63
C PRO A 44 -4.71 -27.86 23.59
N THR A 45 -3.95 -28.97 23.63
CA THR A 45 -4.48 -30.34 23.61
C THR A 45 -4.53 -31.00 24.99
N ASP A 46 -3.85 -30.43 26.00
CA ASP A 46 -3.75 -30.96 27.34
C ASP A 46 -3.77 -29.82 28.42
N PRO A 47 -4.97 -29.39 28.82
CA PRO A 47 -5.10 -28.32 29.83
C PRO A 47 -4.49 -28.66 31.22
N SER A 48 -4.21 -29.94 31.51
CA SER A 48 -3.61 -30.36 32.78
C SER A 48 -2.16 -29.89 32.93
N LYS A 49 -1.50 -29.49 31.84
CA LYS A 49 -0.12 -29.00 31.86
C LYS A 49 0.03 -27.57 32.42
N GLY A 50 -1.06 -26.94 32.84
CA GLY A 50 -1.08 -25.61 33.40
C GLY A 50 -1.44 -24.54 32.40
N ASN A 51 -1.34 -23.28 32.84
CA ASN A 51 -1.72 -22.12 32.04
C ASN A 51 -0.52 -21.24 31.71
N PHE A 52 -0.63 -20.52 30.61
CA PHE A 52 0.26 -19.46 30.18
C PHE A 52 -0.52 -18.13 30.12
N SER A 53 0.12 -17.03 30.47
CA SER A 53 -0.47 -15.69 30.36
C SER A 53 0.54 -14.70 29.81
N TRP A 54 0.14 -13.96 28.77
CA TRP A 54 0.89 -12.79 28.33
C TRP A 54 0.87 -11.66 29.37
N GLY A 55 -0.06 -11.69 30.34
CA GLY A 55 -0.09 -10.78 31.47
C GLY A 55 1.18 -10.82 32.33
N ASP A 56 1.88 -11.96 32.38
CA ASP A 56 3.16 -12.09 33.07
C ASP A 56 4.29 -11.35 32.36
N THR A 57 4.23 -11.27 31.02
CA THR A 57 5.18 -10.50 30.20
C THR A 57 4.80 -9.03 30.11
N TYR A 58 3.50 -8.73 30.05
CA TYR A 58 2.93 -7.39 29.90
C TYR A 58 2.01 -7.02 31.07
N PRO A 59 2.52 -6.89 32.31
CA PRO A 59 1.68 -6.68 33.50
C PRO A 59 0.87 -5.37 33.47
N LEU A 60 1.34 -4.38 32.71
CA LEU A 60 0.65 -3.10 32.50
C LEU A 60 -0.08 -3.01 31.16
N GLY A 61 -0.11 -4.10 30.40
CA GLY A 61 -0.61 -4.11 29.03
C GLY A 61 0.43 -3.69 27.99
N PHE A 62 -0.01 -3.61 26.74
CA PHE A 62 0.85 -3.20 25.61
C PHE A 62 0.08 -2.39 24.59
N THR A 63 0.80 -1.58 23.80
CA THR A 63 0.23 -0.79 22.71
C THR A 63 0.88 -1.21 21.40
N PRO A 64 0.14 -1.86 20.50
CA PRO A 64 0.64 -2.18 19.16
C PRO A 64 0.92 -0.91 18.36
N ARG A 65 1.92 -0.98 17.47
CA ARG A 65 2.31 0.09 16.56
C ARG A 65 2.37 -0.44 15.15
N LEU A 66 1.72 0.28 14.23
CA LEU A 66 1.76 -0.01 12.80
C LEU A 66 2.74 0.94 12.14
N GLU A 67 3.75 0.38 11.49
CA GLU A 67 4.64 1.12 10.59
C GLU A 67 4.23 0.89 9.16
N GLY A 68 4.29 1.96 8.36
CA GLY A 68 4.14 1.94 6.91
C GLY A 68 5.34 2.59 6.26
N HIS A 69 5.97 1.88 5.32
CA HIS A 69 7.01 2.40 4.45
C HIS A 69 6.44 2.45 3.04
N GLY A 70 6.29 3.65 2.51
CA GLY A 70 5.75 3.90 1.18
C GLY A 70 6.82 4.38 0.23
N THR A 71 6.85 3.81 -0.98
CA THR A 71 7.66 4.28 -2.09
C THR A 71 6.75 4.61 -3.25
N ASP A 72 6.82 5.85 -3.73
CA ASP A 72 6.09 6.34 -4.89
C ASP A 72 7.07 6.66 -6.00
N PHE A 73 6.75 6.19 -7.19
CA PHE A 73 7.47 6.52 -8.41
C PHE A 73 6.48 6.88 -9.50
N SER A 74 6.77 7.93 -10.25
CA SER A 74 6.05 8.24 -11.48
C SER A 74 6.98 8.81 -12.54
N SER A 75 6.69 8.52 -13.79
CA SER A 75 7.38 9.08 -14.94
C SER A 75 6.41 9.34 -16.07
N VAL A 76 6.66 10.42 -16.79
CA VAL A 76 5.94 10.80 -18.01
C VAL A 76 6.96 11.12 -19.08
N VAL A 77 6.72 10.63 -20.28
CA VAL A 77 7.44 11.03 -21.49
C VAL A 77 6.42 11.36 -22.57
N GLY A 78 6.70 12.39 -23.34
CA GLY A 78 5.79 12.82 -24.41
C GLY A 78 6.48 13.63 -25.49
N ILE A 79 5.73 13.82 -26.55
CA ILE A 79 6.05 14.67 -27.67
C ILE A 79 4.83 15.51 -28.02
N LYS A 80 4.99 16.81 -28.10
CA LYS A 80 3.94 17.75 -28.48
C LYS A 80 4.41 18.63 -29.61
N GLY A 81 3.48 19.15 -30.35
CA GLY A 81 3.79 20.04 -31.46
C GLY A 81 2.57 20.74 -32.00
N GLU A 82 2.85 21.72 -32.86
CA GLU A 82 1.83 22.49 -33.56
C GLU A 82 1.69 22.03 -35.00
N ASN A 83 0.52 22.24 -35.58
CA ASN A 83 0.23 22.06 -36.98
C ASN A 83 0.54 20.65 -37.52
N LEU A 84 0.05 19.61 -36.87
CA LEU A 84 0.24 18.20 -37.21
C LEU A 84 0.00 17.98 -38.71
N ALA A 85 1.04 17.53 -39.40
CA ALA A 85 1.02 17.24 -40.84
C ALA A 85 0.46 18.37 -41.75
N GLY A 86 0.49 19.63 -41.29
CA GLY A 86 -0.01 20.78 -42.04
C GLY A 86 -1.51 21.03 -41.92
N TYR A 87 -2.22 20.33 -41.04
CA TYR A 87 -3.69 20.45 -40.88
C TYR A 87 -4.13 21.50 -39.84
N GLY A 88 -3.19 22.24 -39.23
CA GLY A 88 -3.51 23.25 -38.21
C GLY A 88 -4.00 22.67 -36.90
N VAL A 89 -3.69 21.41 -36.63
CA VAL A 89 -4.02 20.71 -35.37
C VAL A 89 -2.76 20.65 -34.49
N ASP A 90 -2.87 21.17 -33.29
CA ASP A 90 -1.83 20.98 -32.26
C ASP A 90 -2.06 19.64 -31.56
N TYR A 91 -0.99 19.00 -31.12
CA TYR A 91 -1.05 17.65 -30.58
C TYR A 91 -0.11 17.44 -29.39
N ASP A 92 -0.48 16.50 -28.53
CA ASP A 92 0.36 15.97 -27.46
C ASP A 92 0.16 14.44 -27.38
N PHE A 93 1.23 13.70 -27.59
CA PHE A 93 1.28 12.25 -27.40
C PHE A 93 2.14 11.97 -26.19
N SER A 94 1.59 11.27 -25.21
CA SER A 94 2.34 10.95 -24.00
C SER A 94 2.08 9.54 -23.51
N THR A 95 3.03 9.03 -22.75
CA THR A 95 2.84 7.83 -21.92
C THR A 95 3.35 8.11 -20.53
N SER A 96 2.64 7.56 -19.56
CA SER A 96 3.05 7.63 -18.16
C SER A 96 3.07 6.26 -17.52
N TYR A 97 3.95 6.09 -16.55
CA TYR A 97 3.98 4.97 -15.63
C TYR A 97 4.07 5.47 -14.20
N GLY A 98 3.22 4.93 -13.34
CA GLY A 98 3.22 5.17 -11.90
C GLY A 98 3.25 3.87 -11.12
N SER A 99 3.95 3.86 -9.98
CA SER A 99 3.96 2.76 -9.03
C SER A 99 3.97 3.30 -7.62
N ASN A 100 3.04 2.81 -6.80
CA ASN A 100 3.01 3.00 -5.36
C ASN A 100 3.22 1.65 -4.69
N TYR A 101 4.22 1.53 -3.82
CA TYR A 101 4.50 0.33 -3.04
C TYR A 101 4.44 0.67 -1.55
N LEU A 102 3.71 -0.10 -0.76
CA LEU A 102 3.51 0.13 0.65
C LEU A 102 3.78 -1.15 1.43
N HIS A 103 4.81 -1.10 2.28
CA HIS A 103 5.20 -2.19 3.18
C HIS A 103 4.67 -1.92 4.59
N TYR A 104 3.94 -2.88 5.17
CA TYR A 104 3.39 -2.78 6.51
C TYR A 104 4.09 -3.69 7.50
N TYR A 105 4.43 -3.11 8.64
CA TYR A 105 5.05 -3.78 9.76
C TYR A 105 4.32 -3.47 11.07
N LEU A 106 3.89 -4.51 11.79
CA LEU A 106 3.22 -4.35 13.09
C LEU A 106 4.20 -4.71 14.20
N LYS A 107 4.45 -3.77 15.09
CA LYS A 107 5.33 -3.93 16.25
C LYS A 107 4.55 -4.02 17.55
N ASN A 108 5.17 -4.65 18.55
CA ASN A 108 4.64 -4.76 19.90
C ASN A 108 3.19 -5.27 19.90
N SER A 109 2.95 -6.37 19.19
CA SER A 109 1.64 -7.01 19.05
C SER A 109 1.74 -8.51 19.31
N LEU A 110 0.61 -9.18 19.35
CA LEU A 110 0.50 -10.62 19.56
C LEU A 110 -0.56 -11.21 18.63
N ASN A 111 -0.28 -12.38 18.08
CA ASN A 111 -1.31 -13.25 17.53
C ASN A 111 -1.62 -14.35 18.55
N LEU A 112 -2.71 -14.19 19.29
CA LEU A 112 -3.08 -15.04 20.40
C LEU A 112 -3.31 -16.50 20.00
N SER A 113 -3.67 -16.75 18.75
CA SER A 113 -3.85 -18.11 18.23
C SER A 113 -2.54 -18.93 18.17
N TRP A 114 -1.38 -18.26 18.31
CA TRP A 114 -0.09 -18.92 18.44
C TRP A 114 0.35 -19.13 19.88
N GLY A 115 -0.48 -18.74 20.85
CA GLY A 115 -0.22 -18.91 22.27
C GLY A 115 1.14 -18.37 22.70
N PRO A 116 1.94 -19.17 23.48
CA PRO A 116 3.27 -18.77 23.94
C PRO A 116 4.30 -18.53 22.82
N TYR A 117 4.03 -19.02 21.61
CA TYR A 117 4.92 -18.92 20.45
C TYR A 117 4.60 -17.75 19.52
N SER A 118 3.67 -16.87 19.93
CA SER A 118 3.36 -15.68 19.14
C SER A 118 4.59 -14.81 18.96
N PRO A 119 4.94 -14.39 17.76
CA PRO A 119 5.86 -13.27 17.55
C PRO A 119 5.31 -12.00 18.19
N HIS A 120 6.19 -11.05 18.47
CA HIS A 120 5.82 -9.72 18.98
C HIS A 120 5.82 -8.65 17.89
N ASN A 121 6.42 -8.98 16.75
CA ASN A 121 6.50 -8.12 15.57
C ASN A 121 6.15 -8.94 14.35
N PHE A 122 5.48 -8.32 13.39
CA PHE A 122 4.95 -8.98 12.21
C PHE A 122 5.22 -8.17 10.95
N VAL A 123 5.69 -8.83 9.90
CA VAL A 123 5.50 -8.35 8.53
C VAL A 123 4.06 -8.70 8.17
N ILE A 124 3.19 -7.68 8.03
CA ILE A 124 1.76 -7.90 7.77
C ILE A 124 1.56 -8.26 6.30
N GLY A 125 2.27 -7.57 5.41
CA GLY A 125 2.21 -7.71 3.97
C GLY A 125 2.45 -6.40 3.26
N ASP A 126 2.45 -6.47 1.94
CA ASP A 126 2.71 -5.34 1.08
C ASP A 126 1.55 -5.11 0.12
N LEU A 127 1.36 -3.86 -0.24
CA LEU A 127 0.40 -3.42 -1.24
C LEU A 127 1.16 -2.74 -2.36
N GLN A 128 0.86 -3.07 -3.60
CA GLN A 128 1.42 -2.43 -4.76
C GLN A 128 0.30 -2.03 -5.72
N GLN A 129 0.33 -0.80 -6.16
CA GLN A 129 -0.50 -0.30 -7.26
C GLN A 129 0.41 0.19 -8.37
N GLU A 130 0.10 -0.20 -9.59
CA GLU A 130 0.79 0.23 -10.80
C GLU A 130 -0.22 0.75 -11.80
N GLU A 131 0.18 1.76 -12.54
CA GLU A 131 -0.66 2.38 -13.57
C GLU A 131 0.19 2.74 -14.78
N THR A 132 -0.32 2.41 -15.96
CA THR A 132 0.26 2.81 -17.25
C THR A 132 -0.81 3.52 -18.07
N ASN A 133 -0.48 4.70 -18.60
CA ASN A 133 -1.37 5.45 -19.48
C ASN A 133 -0.67 5.75 -20.80
N ILE A 134 -1.47 5.77 -21.87
CA ILE A 134 -1.09 6.29 -23.20
C ILE A 134 -2.16 7.29 -23.59
N ASN A 135 -1.74 8.53 -23.86
CA ASN A 135 -2.62 9.64 -24.18
C ASN A 135 -2.31 10.19 -25.57
N ALA A 136 -3.37 10.62 -26.25
CA ALA A 136 -3.28 11.38 -27.47
C ALA A 136 -4.29 12.53 -27.41
N ASP A 137 -3.80 13.76 -27.30
CA ASP A 137 -4.58 14.96 -27.14
C ASP A 137 -4.38 15.88 -28.35
N PHE A 138 -5.47 16.53 -28.77
CA PHE A 138 -5.49 17.38 -29.94
C PHE A 138 -6.27 18.66 -29.68
N THR A 139 -5.77 19.76 -30.24
CA THR A 139 -6.46 21.04 -30.22
C THR A 139 -6.52 21.63 -31.63
N TYR A 140 -7.69 22.10 -32.04
CA TYR A 140 -7.91 22.74 -33.34
C TYR A 140 -8.62 24.08 -33.18
N SER A 141 -8.03 25.14 -33.71
CA SER A 141 -8.61 26.49 -33.70
C SER A 141 -9.59 26.63 -34.88
N LEU A 142 -10.89 26.57 -34.58
CA LEU A 142 -11.95 26.72 -35.58
C LEU A 142 -12.09 28.19 -36.00
N SER A 143 -11.82 29.15 -35.12
CA SER A 143 -11.84 30.59 -35.36
C SER A 143 -11.05 31.31 -34.27
N GLN A 144 -10.92 32.66 -34.38
CA GLN A 144 -10.26 33.47 -33.33
C GLN A 144 -10.95 33.39 -31.96
N SER A 145 -12.18 32.92 -31.89
CA SER A 145 -12.97 32.86 -30.65
C SER A 145 -13.43 31.44 -30.30
N MET A 146 -13.07 30.42 -31.09
CA MET A 146 -13.54 29.04 -30.85
C MET A 146 -12.45 28.03 -31.13
N ASN A 147 -12.11 27.25 -30.05
CA ASN A 147 -11.19 26.11 -30.13
C ASN A 147 -11.95 24.80 -29.86
N LEU A 148 -11.61 23.77 -30.58
CA LEU A 148 -12.04 22.39 -30.36
C LEU A 148 -10.88 21.61 -29.76
N ALA A 149 -11.11 20.94 -28.58
CA ALA A 149 -10.17 20.02 -27.97
C ALA A 149 -10.81 18.63 -27.91
N PHE A 150 -10.03 17.62 -28.24
CA PHE A 150 -10.46 16.21 -28.17
C PHE A 150 -9.23 15.31 -27.94
N GLY A 151 -9.46 14.12 -27.44
CA GLY A 151 -8.36 13.19 -27.14
C GLY A 151 -8.86 11.79 -26.89
N THR A 152 -7.92 10.90 -26.68
CA THR A 152 -8.16 9.53 -26.27
C THR A 152 -7.09 9.08 -25.27
N GLU A 153 -7.51 8.26 -24.31
CA GLU A 153 -6.65 7.65 -23.31
C GLU A 153 -6.83 6.13 -23.33
N TRP A 154 -5.72 5.43 -23.25
CA TRP A 154 -5.69 4.02 -22.83
C TRP A 154 -5.01 3.92 -21.48
N ARG A 155 -5.65 3.17 -20.55
CA ARG A 155 -5.18 3.04 -19.18
C ARG A 155 -5.23 1.58 -18.74
N GLU A 156 -4.18 1.16 -18.07
CA GLU A 156 -4.10 -0.13 -17.40
C GLU A 156 -3.69 0.10 -15.94
N GLU A 157 -4.45 -0.51 -15.03
CA GLU A 157 -4.16 -0.50 -13.59
C GLU A 157 -3.97 -1.93 -13.10
N ALA A 158 -2.96 -2.11 -12.25
CA ALA A 158 -2.72 -3.36 -11.53
C ALA A 158 -2.65 -3.10 -10.03
N TYR A 159 -3.31 -3.94 -9.26
CA TYR A 159 -3.22 -3.91 -7.80
C TYR A 159 -2.82 -5.29 -7.29
N THR A 160 -1.73 -5.33 -6.54
CA THR A 160 -1.16 -6.57 -6.01
C THR A 160 -1.05 -6.49 -4.49
N MET A 161 -1.50 -7.55 -3.82
CA MET A 161 -1.31 -7.74 -2.38
C MET A 161 -0.35 -8.90 -2.15
N TYR A 162 0.71 -8.64 -1.40
CA TYR A 162 1.68 -9.66 -1.02
C TYR A 162 1.42 -10.06 0.43
N ALA A 163 1.28 -11.36 0.66
CA ALA A 163 1.10 -11.88 2.01
C ALA A 163 2.36 -11.66 2.85
N GLY A 164 2.17 -11.20 4.07
CA GLY A 164 3.21 -11.12 5.06
C GLY A 164 3.60 -12.47 5.65
N GLN A 165 4.28 -12.44 6.78
CA GLN A 165 4.69 -13.67 7.45
C GLN A 165 3.46 -14.47 7.93
N LYS A 166 3.62 -15.79 7.96
CA LYS A 166 2.55 -16.76 8.22
C LYS A 166 1.80 -16.47 9.54
N GLU A 167 2.52 -16.09 10.58
CA GLU A 167 1.98 -15.81 11.91
C GLU A 167 1.12 -14.53 11.95
N ALA A 168 1.20 -13.68 10.94
CA ALA A 168 0.38 -12.48 10.83
C ALA A 168 -1.07 -12.76 10.39
N TRP A 169 -1.30 -13.82 9.60
CA TRP A 169 -2.58 -14.07 8.96
C TRP A 169 -3.14 -15.48 9.17
N MET A 170 -2.31 -16.44 9.57
CA MET A 170 -2.75 -17.82 9.79
C MET A 170 -3.09 -18.05 11.26
N GLY A 171 -4.16 -18.81 11.52
CA GLY A 171 -4.49 -19.34 12.85
C GLY A 171 -3.45 -20.35 13.31
N GLY A 172 -2.99 -20.19 14.54
CA GLY A 172 -2.07 -21.11 15.19
C GLY A 172 -2.79 -22.23 15.99
N PRO A 173 -2.03 -23.06 16.71
CA PRO A 173 -2.57 -24.20 17.47
C PRO A 173 -3.60 -23.84 18.56
N TRP A 174 -3.60 -22.59 19.05
CA TRP A 174 -4.55 -22.09 20.06
C TRP A 174 -5.77 -21.40 19.48
N ALA A 175 -5.97 -21.38 18.17
CA ALA A 175 -7.09 -20.69 17.53
C ALA A 175 -8.45 -21.12 18.09
N THR A 176 -8.65 -22.44 18.34
CA THR A 176 -9.90 -22.99 18.87
C THR A 176 -10.11 -22.64 20.36
N VAL A 177 -9.03 -22.50 21.11
CA VAL A 177 -9.08 -22.14 22.55
C VAL A 177 -9.56 -20.70 22.72
N HIS A 178 -9.11 -19.80 21.85
CA HIS A 178 -9.49 -18.39 21.90
C HIS A 178 -10.98 -18.16 21.60
N LEU A 179 -11.58 -18.92 20.70
CA LEU A 179 -13.02 -18.85 20.40
C LEU A 179 -13.92 -19.24 21.58
N LEU A 180 -13.36 -19.96 22.58
CA LEU A 180 -14.10 -20.39 23.77
C LEU A 180 -13.96 -19.44 24.96
N ILE A 181 -13.00 -18.50 24.92
CA ILE A 181 -12.68 -17.59 26.03
C ILE A 181 -13.26 -16.18 25.80
N ASP A 182 -13.50 -15.82 24.56
CA ASP A 182 -14.03 -14.49 24.17
C ASP A 182 -15.34 -14.70 23.39
N PRO A 183 -16.52 -14.83 24.11
CA PRO A 183 -17.85 -15.00 23.48
C PRO A 183 -18.38 -13.72 22.84
#